data_736e657cb053793061b9fbe96cad985c
#
_entry.id   736e657cb053793061b9fbe96cad985c
#
_cell.length_a   1.000
_cell.length_b   1.000
_cell.length_c   1.000
_cell.angle_alpha   90.00
_cell.angle_beta   90.00
_cell.angle_gamma   90.00
#
_symmetry.space_group_name_H-M   'P 1'
#
loop_
_entity.id
_entity.type
_entity.pdbx_description
1 polymer ?
#
loop_
_entity_poly.entity_id
_entity_poly.type
_entity_poly.pdbx_seq_one_letter_code
_entity_poly.pdbx_strand_id
1 'polypeptide(L)'
;LDLVEGRFVGMKSRGVYETPGGTILLAAHRGIESITLDRGAMHLKDEIMPRYAELIYNGFWFSPEREMLQALIDKSQECVEGTVRVKLYKGSASVVGRKSPMSLYSMEHVTFEADTVYDQRDAAGFIKLNALRLRLLHRQKN
;
A
#
# COMPACT_ATOMS: atom_id res chain seq x y z
N LEU A 1 -17.52 -10.01 5.40
CA LEU A 1 -16.26 -10.75 5.30
C LEU A 1 -16.44 -12.17 5.80
N ASP A 2 -16.04 -13.15 5.02
CA ASP A 2 -15.95 -14.57 5.41
C ASP A 2 -14.46 -14.95 5.34
N LEU A 3 -13.86 -15.19 6.48
CA LEU A 3 -12.41 -15.37 6.62
C LEU A 3 -12.09 -16.67 7.32
N VAL A 4 -11.00 -17.31 6.90
CA VAL A 4 -10.34 -18.35 7.69
C VAL A 4 -9.25 -17.71 8.52
N GLU A 5 -9.43 -17.74 9.84
CA GLU A 5 -8.53 -17.12 10.80
C GLU A 5 -7.56 -18.15 11.41
N GLY A 6 -6.30 -17.73 11.57
CA GLY A 6 -5.32 -18.45 12.37
C GLY A 6 -5.44 -18.10 13.85
N ARG A 7 -5.75 -19.05 14.70
CA ARG A 7 -5.72 -18.86 16.16
C ARG A 7 -4.29 -18.93 16.68
N PHE A 8 -4.01 -18.22 17.78
CA PHE A 8 -2.69 -18.23 18.43
C PHE A 8 -2.18 -19.64 18.73
N VAL A 9 -3.08 -20.55 19.09
CA VAL A 9 -2.77 -21.96 19.38
C VAL A 9 -2.60 -22.83 18.12
N GLY A 10 -2.52 -22.23 16.93
CA GLY A 10 -2.28 -22.95 15.67
C GLY A 10 -3.51 -23.50 14.96
N MET A 11 -4.68 -23.49 15.60
CA MET A 11 -5.94 -23.92 14.98
C MET A 11 -6.44 -22.89 13.97
N LYS A 12 -7.25 -23.35 13.01
CA LYS A 12 -8.01 -22.49 12.10
C LYS A 12 -9.47 -22.42 12.53
N SER A 13 -10.06 -21.24 12.36
CA SER A 13 -11.49 -21.03 12.57
C SER A 13 -12.06 -20.20 11.43
N ARG A 14 -13.36 -20.35 11.17
CA ARG A 14 -14.09 -19.48 10.25
C ARG A 14 -14.67 -18.31 11.03
N GLY A 15 -14.41 -17.10 10.58
CA GLY A 15 -15.04 -15.88 11.06
C GLY A 15 -15.93 -15.26 9.98
N VAL A 16 -17.15 -14.90 10.34
CA VAL A 16 -18.06 -14.15 9.46
C VAL A 16 -18.34 -12.81 10.12
N TYR A 17 -17.95 -11.72 9.45
CA TYR A 17 -18.06 -10.37 10.00
C TYR A 17 -18.88 -9.46 9.09
N GLU A 18 -19.79 -8.72 9.70
CA GLU A 18 -20.54 -7.66 9.03
C GLU A 18 -19.87 -6.32 9.36
N THR A 19 -18.99 -5.85 8.47
CA THR A 19 -18.25 -4.61 8.62
C THR A 19 -18.39 -3.69 7.40
N PRO A 20 -19.63 -3.34 6.96
CA PRO A 20 -19.81 -2.57 5.73
C PRO A 20 -19.18 -1.18 5.83
N GLY A 21 -19.30 -0.48 6.95
CA GLY A 21 -18.70 0.83 7.16
C GLY A 21 -17.17 0.79 7.06
N GLY A 22 -16.51 -0.12 7.78
CA GLY A 22 -15.06 -0.29 7.74
C GLY A 22 -14.56 -0.64 6.34
N THR A 23 -15.26 -1.51 5.62
CA THR A 23 -14.91 -1.90 4.24
C THR A 23 -14.99 -0.70 3.28
N ILE A 24 -16.04 0.11 3.37
CA ILE A 24 -16.24 1.30 2.53
C ILE A 24 -15.17 2.35 2.83
N LEU A 25 -14.91 2.64 4.11
CA LEU A 25 -13.90 3.61 4.54
C LEU A 25 -12.50 3.17 4.12
N LEU A 26 -12.16 1.90 4.27
CA LEU A 26 -10.87 1.37 3.83
C LEU A 26 -10.70 1.49 2.30
N ALA A 27 -11.71 1.16 1.53
CA ALA A 27 -11.68 1.29 0.07
C ALA A 27 -11.49 2.75 -0.35
N ALA A 28 -12.21 3.68 0.30
CA ALA A 28 -12.10 5.11 0.05
C ALA A 28 -10.69 5.64 0.42
N HIS A 29 -10.21 5.33 1.61
CA HIS A 29 -8.91 5.76 2.11
C HIS A 29 -7.76 5.27 1.21
N ARG A 30 -7.73 3.98 0.88
CA ARG A 30 -6.78 3.40 -0.08
C ARG A 30 -6.87 4.08 -1.46
N GLY A 31 -8.07 4.50 -1.85
CA GLY A 31 -8.30 5.26 -3.08
C GLY A 31 -7.56 6.60 -3.10
N ILE A 32 -7.48 7.34 -1.99
CA ILE A 32 -6.70 8.58 -1.88
C ILE A 32 -5.22 8.28 -1.74
N GLU A 33 -4.83 7.37 -0.88
CA GLU A 33 -3.42 6.96 -0.72
C GLU A 33 -2.75 6.64 -2.07
N SER A 34 -3.48 5.96 -2.96
CA SER A 34 -2.94 5.54 -4.26
C SER A 34 -2.58 6.68 -5.22
N ILE A 35 -3.03 7.91 -4.94
CA ILE A 35 -2.72 9.09 -5.76
C ILE A 35 -1.94 10.17 -5.01
N THR A 36 -1.76 10.02 -3.70
CA THR A 36 -1.10 11.03 -2.85
C THR A 36 0.18 10.54 -2.20
N LEU A 37 0.32 9.23 -1.96
CA LEU A 37 1.55 8.68 -1.42
C LEU A 37 2.57 8.37 -2.51
N ASP A 38 3.81 8.78 -2.27
CA ASP A 38 4.95 8.27 -3.01
C ASP A 38 5.03 6.75 -2.94
N ARG A 39 5.53 6.13 -4.01
CA ARG A 39 5.64 4.67 -4.12
C ARG A 39 6.42 4.06 -2.95
N GLY A 40 7.57 4.65 -2.58
CA GLY A 40 8.41 4.15 -1.49
C GLY A 40 7.71 4.24 -0.14
N ALA A 41 7.05 5.38 0.14
CA ALA A 41 6.28 5.60 1.37
C ALA A 41 5.09 4.64 1.47
N MET A 42 4.39 4.39 0.37
CA MET A 42 3.27 3.45 0.32
C MET A 42 3.72 2.02 0.61
N HIS A 43 4.82 1.57 0.01
CA HIS A 43 5.37 0.24 0.25
C HIS A 43 5.82 0.08 1.70
N LEU A 44 6.56 1.06 2.25
CA LEU A 44 7.00 1.03 3.65
C LEU A 44 5.81 0.93 4.60
N LYS A 45 4.76 1.72 4.37
CA LYS A 45 3.54 1.65 5.17
C LYS A 45 2.90 0.26 5.09
N ASP A 46 2.80 -0.32 3.91
CA ASP A 46 2.21 -1.66 3.73
C ASP A 46 3.05 -2.77 4.40
N GLU A 47 4.38 -2.63 4.42
CA GLU A 47 5.29 -3.56 5.09
C GLU A 47 5.10 -3.57 6.61
N ILE A 48 4.85 -2.41 7.23
CA ILE A 48 4.68 -2.32 8.68
C ILE A 48 3.28 -2.68 9.16
N MET A 49 2.26 -2.65 8.31
CA MET A 49 0.87 -2.91 8.70
C MET A 49 0.64 -4.29 9.34
N PRO A 50 1.23 -5.39 8.87
CA PRO A 50 1.11 -6.68 9.54
C PRO A 50 1.68 -6.65 10.96
N ARG A 51 2.79 -5.96 11.18
CA ARG A 51 3.39 -5.83 12.52
C ARG A 51 2.52 -4.98 13.45
N TYR A 52 1.94 -3.90 12.93
CA TYR A 52 0.99 -3.08 13.69
C TYR A 52 -0.24 -3.89 14.09
N ALA A 53 -0.81 -4.66 13.16
CA ALA A 53 -1.94 -5.54 13.42
C ALA A 53 -1.62 -6.62 14.48
N GLU A 54 -0.42 -7.21 14.42
CA GLU A 54 0.04 -8.19 15.40
C GLU A 54 0.11 -7.61 16.82
N LEU A 55 0.64 -6.39 16.97
CA LEU A 55 0.69 -5.73 18.28
C LEU A 55 -0.71 -5.50 18.85
N ILE A 56 -1.65 -5.04 18.01
CA ILE A 56 -3.04 -4.85 18.43
C ILE A 56 -3.69 -6.18 18.83
N TYR A 57 -3.52 -7.21 18.00
CA TYR A 57 -4.07 -8.54 18.24
C TYR A 57 -3.56 -9.13 19.56
N ASN A 58 -2.28 -8.94 19.88
CA ASN A 58 -1.66 -9.43 21.11
C ASN A 58 -1.90 -8.54 22.34
N GLY A 59 -2.67 -7.46 22.20
CA GLY A 59 -3.03 -6.57 23.32
C GLY A 59 -1.95 -5.53 23.69
N PHE A 60 -0.96 -5.30 22.83
CA PHE A 60 0.14 -4.34 23.06
C PHE A 60 -0.22 -2.91 22.61
N TRP A 61 -1.44 -2.45 22.88
CA TRP A 61 -1.90 -1.11 22.51
C TRP A 61 -1.04 0.01 23.07
N PHE A 62 -0.55 -0.14 24.30
CA PHE A 62 0.26 0.86 25.01
C PHE A 62 1.77 0.58 24.92
N SER A 63 2.20 -0.29 24.01
CA SER A 63 3.63 -0.59 23.87
C SER A 63 4.37 0.50 23.09
N PRO A 64 5.65 0.76 23.41
CA PRO A 64 6.47 1.72 22.66
C PRO A 64 6.55 1.40 21.16
N GLU A 65 6.60 0.12 20.80
CA GLU A 65 6.65 -0.31 19.41
C GLU A 65 5.40 0.09 18.63
N ARG A 66 4.21 -0.04 19.25
CA ARG A 66 2.96 0.39 18.62
C ARG A 66 2.96 1.91 18.44
N GLU A 67 3.44 2.67 19.42
CA GLU A 67 3.54 4.13 19.34
C GLU A 67 4.50 4.59 18.25
N MET A 68 5.66 3.93 18.10
CA MET A 68 6.60 4.20 17.01
C MET A 68 5.99 3.95 15.64
N LEU A 69 5.30 2.82 15.48
CA LEU A 69 4.61 2.49 14.23
C LEU A 69 3.47 3.46 13.94
N GLN A 70 2.73 3.89 14.97
CA GLN A 70 1.69 4.92 14.84
C GLN A 70 2.27 6.24 14.31
N ALA A 71 3.38 6.70 14.89
CA ALA A 71 4.02 7.93 14.46
C ALA A 71 4.46 7.86 12.98
N LEU A 72 4.96 6.70 12.52
CA LEU A 72 5.28 6.48 11.12
C LEU A 72 4.02 6.52 10.23
N ILE A 73 2.95 5.87 10.67
CA ILE A 73 1.67 5.88 9.94
C ILE A 73 1.15 7.32 9.85
N ASP A 74 1.09 8.05 10.97
CA ASP A 74 0.60 9.43 11.03
C ASP A 74 1.42 10.33 10.09
N LYS A 75 2.75 10.18 10.09
CA LYS A 75 3.62 10.92 9.16
C LYS A 75 3.30 10.63 7.71
N SER A 76 2.98 9.39 7.37
CA SER A 76 2.61 9.02 6.00
C SER A 76 1.27 9.64 5.55
N GLN A 77 0.41 10.02 6.49
CA GLN A 77 -0.95 10.51 6.19
C GLN A 77 -1.04 12.03 6.03
N GLU A 78 0.02 12.80 6.29
CA GLU A 78 -0.01 14.27 6.23
C GLU A 78 -0.49 14.85 4.89
N CYS A 79 -0.23 14.13 3.79
CA CYS A 79 -0.64 14.53 2.44
C CYS A 79 -1.84 13.71 1.91
N VAL A 80 -2.42 12.84 2.74
CA VAL A 80 -3.53 11.97 2.32
C VAL A 80 -4.86 12.68 2.54
N GLU A 81 -5.17 13.57 1.63
CA GLU A 81 -6.37 14.41 1.65
C GLU A 81 -7.09 14.35 0.29
N GLY A 82 -8.41 14.28 0.30
CA GLY A 82 -9.17 14.34 -0.93
C GLY A 82 -10.59 13.80 -0.85
N THR A 83 -11.21 13.68 -2.02
CA THR A 83 -12.58 13.18 -2.19
C THR A 83 -12.56 11.90 -3.01
N VAL A 84 -13.26 10.87 -2.52
CA VAL A 84 -13.45 9.60 -3.23
C VAL A 84 -14.93 9.37 -3.48
N ARG A 85 -15.24 8.94 -4.70
CA ARG A 85 -16.58 8.42 -5.03
C ARG A 85 -16.53 6.90 -5.05
N VAL A 86 -17.28 6.29 -4.15
CA VAL A 86 -17.40 4.82 -4.05
C VAL A 86 -18.78 4.40 -4.54
N LYS A 87 -18.82 3.43 -5.44
CA LYS A 87 -20.05 2.77 -5.91
C LYS A 87 -20.27 1.51 -5.08
N LEU A 88 -21.42 1.43 -4.44
CA LEU A 88 -21.83 0.24 -3.69
C LEU A 88 -22.81 -0.56 -4.53
N TYR A 89 -22.53 -1.84 -4.73
CA TYR A 89 -23.42 -2.72 -5.49
C TYR A 89 -23.23 -4.18 -5.10
N LYS A 90 -24.30 -4.83 -4.69
CA LYS A 90 -24.36 -6.27 -4.37
C LYS A 90 -23.16 -6.78 -3.54
N GLY A 91 -22.88 -6.11 -2.41
CA GLY A 91 -21.80 -6.48 -1.50
C GLY A 91 -20.39 -6.01 -1.91
N SER A 92 -20.25 -5.30 -3.02
CA SER A 92 -18.98 -4.71 -3.44
C SER A 92 -18.91 -3.20 -3.17
N ALA A 93 -17.70 -2.70 -2.87
CA ALA A 93 -17.38 -1.28 -2.76
C ALA A 93 -16.26 -0.96 -3.77
N SER A 94 -16.60 -0.29 -4.86
CA SER A 94 -15.67 0.02 -5.94
C SER A 94 -15.40 1.52 -6.02
N VAL A 95 -14.14 1.92 -6.01
CA VAL A 95 -13.73 3.31 -6.23
C VAL A 95 -13.93 3.65 -7.70
N VAL A 96 -14.83 4.61 -7.98
CA VAL A 96 -15.19 5.05 -9.34
C VAL A 96 -14.69 6.46 -9.66
N GLY A 97 -14.11 7.16 -8.69
CA GLY A 97 -13.50 8.47 -8.89
C GLY A 97 -12.76 8.93 -7.65
N ARG A 98 -11.70 9.70 -7.86
CA ARG A 98 -10.89 10.28 -6.79
C ARG A 98 -10.35 11.64 -7.22
N LYS A 99 -10.22 12.56 -6.26
CA LYS A 99 -9.68 13.90 -6.46
C LYS A 99 -8.92 14.33 -5.20
N SER A 100 -7.71 14.84 -5.36
CA SER A 100 -6.90 15.39 -4.28
C SER A 100 -6.12 16.60 -4.75
N PRO A 101 -5.98 17.66 -3.92
CA PRO A 101 -5.05 18.77 -4.20
C PRO A 101 -3.60 18.30 -4.07
N MET A 102 -3.34 17.21 -3.34
CA MET A 102 -2.01 16.63 -3.10
C MET A 102 -1.70 15.47 -4.07
N SER A 103 -2.46 15.34 -5.16
CA SER A 103 -2.28 14.25 -6.13
C SER A 103 -0.92 14.32 -6.82
N LEU A 104 -0.19 13.19 -6.80
CA LEU A 104 1.03 12.98 -7.58
C LEU A 104 0.74 12.55 -9.03
N TYR A 105 -0.54 12.33 -9.35
CA TYR A 105 -0.94 11.98 -10.71
C TYR A 105 -0.87 13.21 -11.61
N SER A 106 -0.04 13.14 -12.63
CA SER A 106 0.11 14.20 -13.63
C SER A 106 -0.18 13.64 -15.02
N MET A 107 -1.15 14.26 -15.70
CA MET A 107 -1.47 13.92 -17.10
C MET A 107 -0.31 14.19 -18.05
N GLU A 108 0.53 15.17 -17.72
CA GLU A 108 1.70 15.58 -18.53
C GLU A 108 2.82 14.53 -18.47
N HIS A 109 2.85 13.70 -17.42
CA HIS A 109 3.94 12.77 -17.14
C HIS A 109 3.56 11.28 -17.30
N VAL A 110 2.34 10.98 -17.74
CA VAL A 110 1.79 9.61 -17.78
C VAL A 110 1.54 9.11 -19.20
N THR A 111 2.12 9.73 -20.21
CA THR A 111 2.03 9.19 -21.58
C THR A 111 3.11 8.14 -21.80
N PHE A 112 2.75 6.95 -22.29
CA PHE A 112 3.70 5.96 -22.82
C PHE A 112 4.29 6.37 -24.18
N GLU A 113 3.85 7.49 -24.73
CA GLU A 113 4.42 8.15 -25.90
C GLU A 113 5.63 8.99 -25.47
N ALA A 114 6.48 9.40 -26.40
CA ALA A 114 7.77 10.08 -26.16
C ALA A 114 7.74 11.03 -24.95
N ASP A 115 8.26 10.56 -23.81
CA ASP A 115 8.29 11.30 -22.57
C ASP A 115 9.42 12.34 -22.62
N THR A 116 9.08 13.60 -22.39
CA THR A 116 10.06 14.70 -22.32
C THR A 116 10.60 14.93 -20.92
N VAL A 117 10.06 14.21 -19.91
CA VAL A 117 10.38 14.41 -18.48
C VAL A 117 11.65 13.68 -18.08
N TYR A 118 11.91 12.49 -18.65
CA TYR A 118 13.15 11.75 -18.45
C TYR A 118 13.55 11.00 -19.72
N ASP A 119 14.84 10.70 -19.86
CA ASP A 119 15.35 9.92 -20.99
C ASP A 119 15.13 8.42 -20.72
N GLN A 120 14.24 7.78 -21.48
CA GLN A 120 13.97 6.34 -21.35
C GLN A 120 15.22 5.46 -21.56
N ARG A 121 16.28 5.98 -22.23
CA ARG A 121 17.56 5.27 -22.38
C ARG A 121 18.26 5.04 -21.06
N ASP A 122 17.98 5.87 -20.03
CA ASP A 122 18.54 5.69 -18.68
C ASP A 122 18.08 4.39 -18.02
N ALA A 123 16.93 3.85 -18.43
CA ALA A 123 16.45 2.55 -17.96
C ALA A 123 17.42 1.41 -18.30
N ALA A 124 18.14 1.49 -19.41
CA ALA A 124 19.14 0.49 -19.79
C ALA A 124 20.30 0.43 -18.78
N GLY A 125 20.77 1.57 -18.28
CA GLY A 125 21.78 1.68 -17.23
C GLY A 125 21.29 1.09 -15.91
N PHE A 126 20.10 1.47 -15.48
CA PHE A 126 19.45 0.95 -14.29
C PHE A 126 19.31 -0.58 -14.32
N ILE A 127 18.81 -1.13 -15.42
CA ILE A 127 18.65 -2.60 -15.60
C ILE A 127 20.00 -3.31 -15.54
N LYS A 128 21.05 -2.77 -16.20
CA LYS A 128 22.39 -3.36 -16.21
C LYS A 128 22.98 -3.43 -14.80
N LEU A 129 22.85 -2.36 -14.01
CA LEU A 129 23.37 -2.31 -12.64
C LEU A 129 22.59 -3.27 -11.72
N ASN A 130 21.27 -3.28 -11.77
CA ASN A 130 20.47 -4.20 -10.97
C ASN A 130 20.70 -5.67 -11.33
N ALA A 131 20.94 -5.99 -12.61
CA ALA A 131 21.24 -7.33 -13.07
C ALA A 131 22.67 -7.80 -12.70
N LEU A 132 23.58 -6.91 -12.29
CA LEU A 132 24.97 -7.26 -12.04
C LEU A 132 25.09 -8.33 -10.96
N ARG A 133 24.35 -8.19 -9.85
CA ARG A 133 24.32 -9.18 -8.76
C ARG A 133 23.95 -10.57 -9.28
N LEU A 134 22.94 -10.66 -10.11
CA LEU A 134 22.45 -11.93 -10.65
C LEU A 134 23.46 -12.58 -11.61
N ARG A 135 24.17 -11.76 -12.41
CA ARG A 135 25.24 -12.24 -13.28
C ARG A 135 26.41 -12.80 -12.49
N LEU A 136 26.80 -12.14 -11.38
CA LEU A 136 27.87 -12.63 -10.51
C LEU A 136 27.49 -13.96 -9.85
N LEU A 137 26.25 -14.05 -9.32
CA LEU A 137 25.75 -15.31 -8.75
C LEU A 137 25.68 -16.46 -9.77
N HIS A 138 25.32 -16.17 -11.01
CA HIS A 138 25.29 -17.18 -12.07
C HIS A 138 26.69 -17.72 -12.39
N ARG A 139 27.72 -16.86 -12.38
CA ARG A 139 29.12 -17.27 -12.59
C ARG A 139 29.67 -18.17 -11.48
N GLN A 140 29.14 -18.08 -10.27
CA GLN A 140 29.56 -18.94 -9.15
C GLN A 140 29.00 -20.36 -9.24
N LYS A 141 27.92 -20.56 -10.04
CA LYS A 141 27.25 -21.85 -10.17
C LYS A 141 27.72 -22.67 -11.38
N ASN A 142 28.51 -22.07 -12.24
CA ASN A 142 29.15 -22.66 -13.41
C ASN A 142 30.66 -22.63 -13.27
#